data_3ca2244299dd5f1ef1fea5b0b2e3f1c0
#
_entry.id   3ca2244299dd5f1ef1fea5b0b2e3f1c0
#
_cell.length_a   1.000
_cell.length_b   1.000
_cell.length_c   1.000
_cell.angle_alpha   90.00
_cell.angle_beta   90.00
_cell.angle_gamma   90.00
#
_symmetry.space_group_name_H-M   'P 1'
#
loop_
_entity.id
_entity.type
_entity.pdbx_description
1 polymer ?
#
loop_
_entity_poly.entity_id
_entity_poly.type
_entity_poly.pdbx_seq_one_letter_code
_entity_poly.pdbx_strand_id
1 'polypeptide(L)'
;MSLKSKILVVGCLLMSLKGLTQMPFYHYFEDTIRPGYRISGSFDSIDIKVADYQSTLPSSWRPSLEVFDLDRTYTNHYTAAPKRFSAITHVGLYYSVGSANSQKAGLAYTQTLTPNQFVQMNYQRVSSNGAMRGSSLESNHFDVAHMIRKQRYASQVNILFEGSDRSLSGGLLGDTLNSGFDLIFQSVERSDALLNKRYFAIDWTNFLSFTKDSLIKTGIYLAPHYNTETRRFQESGDIDSLYGNYNIDSLETYDFWQRSEVGGTAGYFFHTNLFSINGGIKGSYWEFDNLDTFSDTLEIALVSDIVVALSDKLELKGKGSYNLAGAFGEKSISGILSFKTAFADLLFNASYSDSYPMNYQRRSYGNGYSYSWTDRTLISRTKAEVTARSKNRFIPLQASAGFRNFRNSPFFVNNSWTQDALSNLSFLHLSVRADLKLGKFFFQPAIRVQSGFEYVPSLQLFGRVGFNGYLFKAKKLHAAIGVEGGYCSAYTLLDYVPMMDAYVLQTPGISGIRSYSSMPKLHVFAQFELGFLRWFLRVENIEQALIEDVNQEAVGYPVVPLQIRLGLSWDLFN
;
A
#
# COMPACT_ATOMS: atom_id res chain seq x y z
N MET A 1 -1.00 1.96 52.76
CA MET A 1 -2.32 1.71 52.17
C MET A 1 -2.79 0.32 52.57
N SER A 2 -3.88 0.21 53.29
CA SER A 2 -4.40 -1.07 53.78
C SER A 2 -4.96 -1.92 52.62
N LEU A 3 -4.98 -3.23 52.80
CA LEU A 3 -5.52 -4.18 51.80
C LEU A 3 -6.96 -3.81 51.40
N LYS A 4 -7.76 -3.22 52.32
CA LYS A 4 -9.11 -2.75 52.05
C LYS A 4 -9.15 -1.56 51.08
N SER A 5 -8.17 -0.65 51.08
CA SER A 5 -8.11 0.47 50.14
C SER A 5 -7.68 0.01 48.74
N LYS A 6 -6.87 -1.03 48.62
CA LYS A 6 -6.50 -1.64 47.33
C LYS A 6 -7.68 -2.38 46.67
N ILE A 7 -8.49 -3.08 47.47
CA ILE A 7 -9.70 -3.75 47.02
C ILE A 7 -10.77 -2.73 46.60
N LEU A 8 -10.89 -1.59 47.31
CA LEU A 8 -11.82 -0.53 46.93
C LEU A 8 -11.44 0.16 45.63
N VAL A 9 -10.15 0.39 45.37
CA VAL A 9 -9.65 0.97 44.12
C VAL A 9 -9.88 0.02 42.95
N VAL A 10 -9.65 -1.28 43.11
CA VAL A 10 -9.94 -2.30 42.10
C VAL A 10 -11.45 -2.42 41.87
N GLY A 11 -12.27 -2.35 42.93
CA GLY A 11 -13.73 -2.37 42.83
C GLY A 11 -14.31 -1.14 42.13
N CYS A 12 -13.78 0.06 42.40
CA CYS A 12 -14.17 1.29 41.71
C CYS A 12 -13.72 1.31 40.22
N LEU A 13 -12.55 0.76 39.92
CA LEU A 13 -12.10 0.56 38.53
C LEU A 13 -13.02 -0.42 37.77
N LEU A 14 -13.50 -1.47 38.43
CA LEU A 14 -14.42 -2.43 37.82
C LEU A 14 -15.86 -1.86 37.65
N MET A 15 -16.29 -0.89 38.45
CA MET A 15 -17.63 -0.27 38.34
C MET A 15 -17.69 0.84 37.29
N SER A 16 -16.58 1.50 36.95
CA SER A 16 -16.54 2.53 35.90
C SER A 16 -16.55 1.94 34.48
N LEU A 17 -16.48 0.63 34.34
CA LEU A 17 -16.36 -0.08 33.06
C LEU A 17 -17.70 -0.58 32.48
N LYS A 18 -18.85 -0.17 33.03
CA LYS A 18 -20.17 -0.61 32.54
C LYS A 18 -20.55 -0.13 31.12
N GLY A 19 -19.71 0.65 30.46
CA GLY A 19 -19.99 1.18 29.12
C GLY A 19 -19.32 0.45 27.94
N LEU A 20 -18.42 -0.52 28.18
CA LEU A 20 -17.55 -1.11 27.12
C LEU A 20 -17.85 -2.58 26.83
N THR A 21 -19.12 -2.99 26.89
CA THR A 21 -19.52 -4.35 26.50
C THR A 21 -19.61 -4.55 24.99
N GLN A 22 -18.80 -3.89 24.20
CA GLN A 22 -18.67 -4.23 22.77
C GLN A 22 -17.53 -5.23 22.60
N MET A 23 -17.91 -6.39 22.09
CA MET A 23 -17.07 -7.57 21.95
C MET A 23 -15.80 -7.34 21.10
N PRO A 24 -14.68 -7.98 21.41
CA PRO A 24 -13.39 -7.83 20.70
C PRO A 24 -13.44 -8.13 19.18
N PHE A 25 -14.52 -8.73 18.69
CA PHE A 25 -14.70 -9.00 17.26
C PHE A 25 -15.05 -7.77 16.40
N TYR A 26 -15.41 -6.64 16.97
CA TYR A 26 -15.60 -5.39 16.20
C TYR A 26 -14.29 -4.81 15.66
N HIS A 27 -13.14 -5.23 16.17
CA HIS A 27 -11.84 -4.85 15.63
C HIS A 27 -11.51 -5.48 14.26
N TYR A 28 -12.32 -6.45 13.79
CA TYR A 28 -12.17 -7.04 12.46
C TYR A 28 -12.88 -6.24 11.35
N PHE A 29 -13.78 -5.31 11.71
CA PHE A 29 -14.41 -4.43 10.75
C PHE A 29 -13.78 -3.05 10.86
N GLU A 30 -13.20 -2.59 9.77
CA GLU A 30 -12.60 -1.25 9.70
C GLU A 30 -13.67 -0.17 9.72
N ASP A 31 -14.90 -0.51 9.26
CA ASP A 31 -16.00 0.43 9.19
C ASP A 31 -17.39 -0.26 9.03
N THR A 32 -18.46 0.50 9.23
CA THR A 32 -19.84 0.04 9.06
C THR A 32 -20.52 0.80 7.92
N ILE A 33 -21.00 0.08 6.91
CA ILE A 33 -21.75 0.64 5.80
C ILE A 33 -23.22 0.80 6.23
N ARG A 34 -23.77 2.00 6.11
CA ARG A 34 -25.17 2.33 6.40
C ARG A 34 -25.76 3.13 5.26
N PRO A 35 -27.10 3.13 5.05
CA PRO A 35 -27.74 4.05 4.12
C PRO A 35 -27.33 5.49 4.44
N GLY A 36 -26.87 6.24 3.43
CA GLY A 36 -26.29 7.58 3.61
C GLY A 36 -24.85 7.62 4.13
N TYR A 37 -24.22 6.46 4.35
CA TYR A 37 -22.82 6.37 4.68
C TYR A 37 -21.98 6.89 3.51
N ARG A 38 -21.14 7.87 3.80
CA ARG A 38 -20.17 8.39 2.83
C ARG A 38 -18.85 7.70 3.09
N ILE A 39 -18.34 6.97 2.12
CA ILE A 39 -16.98 6.50 2.14
C ILE A 39 -16.10 7.74 1.93
N SER A 40 -15.72 8.40 3.03
CA SER A 40 -14.80 9.55 2.98
C SER A 40 -13.52 9.11 2.28
N GLY A 41 -13.13 9.80 1.22
CA GLY A 41 -11.93 9.52 0.44
C GLY A 41 -12.09 8.47 -0.66
N SER A 42 -13.30 7.90 -0.90
CA SER A 42 -13.48 6.92 -1.98
C SER A 42 -13.16 7.50 -3.37
N PHE A 43 -13.53 8.75 -3.62
CA PHE A 43 -13.17 9.42 -4.87
C PHE A 43 -11.68 9.71 -4.93
N ASP A 44 -11.10 10.26 -3.87
CA ASP A 44 -9.66 10.56 -3.83
C ASP A 44 -8.84 9.28 -4.00
N SER A 45 -9.27 8.16 -3.40
CA SER A 45 -8.59 6.87 -3.55
C SER A 45 -8.78 6.23 -4.92
N ILE A 46 -9.95 6.40 -5.54
CA ILE A 46 -10.21 5.93 -6.91
C ILE A 46 -9.37 6.72 -7.90
N ASP A 47 -9.37 8.05 -7.78
CA ASP A 47 -8.61 8.95 -8.63
C ASP A 47 -7.11 8.68 -8.57
N ILE A 48 -6.55 8.66 -7.36
CA ILE A 48 -5.12 8.44 -7.16
C ILE A 48 -4.69 7.09 -7.73
N LYS A 49 -5.45 6.02 -7.46
CA LYS A 49 -5.12 4.68 -7.97
C LYS A 49 -5.17 4.59 -9.49
N VAL A 50 -6.06 5.30 -10.15
CA VAL A 50 -6.10 5.30 -11.63
C VAL A 50 -4.95 6.12 -12.21
N ALA A 51 -4.54 7.23 -11.59
CA ALA A 51 -3.36 7.96 -12.01
C ALA A 51 -2.08 7.12 -11.89
N ASP A 52 -1.96 6.34 -10.82
CA ASP A 52 -0.84 5.42 -10.60
C ASP A 52 -0.75 4.33 -11.69
N TYR A 53 -1.87 3.92 -12.28
CA TYR A 53 -1.90 2.88 -13.31
C TYR A 53 -1.64 3.40 -14.74
N GLN A 54 -1.65 4.69 -14.98
CA GLN A 54 -1.29 5.26 -16.28
C GLN A 54 0.22 5.38 -16.47
N SER A 55 0.94 5.49 -15.38
CA SER A 55 2.39 5.40 -15.38
C SER A 55 2.79 3.94 -15.51
N THR A 56 3.70 3.63 -16.40
CA THR A 56 4.30 2.29 -16.52
C THR A 56 5.13 1.91 -15.32
N LEU A 57 5.44 2.90 -14.51
CA LEU A 57 6.17 2.72 -13.28
C LEU A 57 5.18 2.41 -12.16
N PRO A 58 5.46 1.43 -11.30
CA PRO A 58 4.65 1.17 -10.13
C PRO A 58 4.64 2.43 -9.28
N SER A 59 3.51 3.11 -9.27
CA SER A 59 3.13 4.25 -8.46
C SER A 59 4.25 5.17 -8.07
N SER A 60 4.20 6.33 -8.45
CA SER A 60 4.48 7.43 -7.57
C SER A 60 5.16 8.59 -8.22
N TRP A 61 4.38 9.45 -8.66
CA TRP A 61 4.77 10.83 -8.68
C TRP A 61 4.87 11.44 -7.24
N ARG A 62 4.78 10.60 -6.20
CA ARG A 62 5.21 10.93 -4.85
C ARG A 62 6.51 10.19 -4.58
N PRO A 63 7.68 10.81 -4.84
CA PRO A 63 8.92 10.21 -4.39
C PRO A 63 8.82 10.10 -2.88
N SER A 64 8.46 8.93 -2.43
CA SER A 64 8.34 8.60 -1.03
C SER A 64 9.46 7.65 -0.67
N LEU A 65 9.87 7.69 0.57
CA LEU A 65 10.81 6.72 1.14
C LEU A 65 10.38 5.26 0.97
N GLU A 66 9.12 5.05 0.59
CA GLU A 66 8.54 3.73 0.31
C GLU A 66 9.13 3.08 -0.95
N VAL A 67 9.74 3.85 -1.84
CA VAL A 67 10.51 3.31 -2.98
C VAL A 67 11.71 2.49 -2.50
N PHE A 68 12.27 2.82 -1.34
CA PHE A 68 13.38 2.09 -0.73
C PHE A 68 12.94 0.98 0.21
N ASP A 69 11.65 0.86 0.48
CA ASP A 69 11.06 -0.32 1.12
C ASP A 69 10.85 -1.38 0.03
N LEU A 70 11.95 -2.04 -0.35
CA LEU A 70 12.02 -2.99 -1.45
C LEU A 70 11.04 -4.16 -1.29
N ASP A 71 10.62 -4.46 -0.07
CA ASP A 71 9.56 -5.43 0.19
C ASP A 71 8.22 -5.00 -0.43
N ARG A 72 7.99 -3.70 -0.61
CA ARG A 72 6.77 -3.18 -1.23
C ARG A 72 6.83 -3.07 -2.75
N THR A 73 8.02 -2.98 -3.33
CA THR A 73 8.17 -2.91 -4.79
C THR A 73 8.04 -4.28 -5.44
N TYR A 74 8.42 -5.34 -4.73
CA TYR A 74 8.37 -6.70 -5.27
C TYR A 74 7.18 -7.52 -4.80
N THR A 75 6.84 -7.45 -3.53
CA THR A 75 5.55 -7.88 -3.07
C THR A 75 4.62 -6.69 -3.26
N ASN A 76 3.88 -6.63 -4.35
CA ASN A 76 2.63 -5.90 -4.30
C ASN A 76 1.97 -6.41 -3.03
N HIS A 77 1.85 -5.56 -2.02
CA HIS A 77 1.12 -5.95 -0.82
C HIS A 77 -0.32 -6.08 -1.26
N TYR A 78 -0.66 -7.29 -1.69
CA TYR A 78 -2.01 -7.70 -1.98
C TYR A 78 -2.77 -7.61 -0.66
N THR A 79 -3.35 -6.47 -0.43
CA THR A 79 -4.18 -6.27 0.74
C THR A 79 -5.60 -6.54 0.37
N ALA A 80 -6.21 -7.51 1.04
CA ALA A 80 -7.65 -7.69 0.99
C ALA A 80 -8.34 -6.34 1.29
N ALA A 81 -9.45 -6.08 0.60
CA ALA A 81 -10.21 -4.86 0.84
C ALA A 81 -10.63 -4.75 2.31
N PRO A 82 -10.71 -3.53 2.85
CA PRO A 82 -11.11 -3.31 4.23
C PRO A 82 -12.47 -3.96 4.49
N LYS A 83 -12.57 -4.70 5.60
CA LYS A 83 -13.79 -5.39 5.99
C LYS A 83 -14.79 -4.38 6.53
N ARG A 84 -15.93 -4.30 5.86
CA ARG A 84 -16.99 -3.36 6.20
C ARG A 84 -18.26 -4.12 6.53
N PHE A 85 -18.80 -3.87 7.70
CA PHE A 85 -20.07 -4.44 8.11
C PHE A 85 -21.23 -3.67 7.49
N SER A 86 -22.24 -4.38 6.97
CA SER A 86 -23.51 -3.80 6.58
C SER A 86 -24.66 -4.62 7.16
N ALA A 87 -25.58 -3.95 7.85
CA ALA A 87 -26.79 -4.60 8.39
C ALA A 87 -27.79 -4.99 7.31
N ILE A 88 -27.74 -4.33 6.16
CA ILE A 88 -28.56 -4.59 4.96
C ILE A 88 -27.64 -4.89 3.80
N THR A 89 -28.14 -5.54 2.76
CA THR A 89 -27.34 -5.81 1.57
C THR A 89 -26.84 -4.50 0.96
N HIS A 90 -25.54 -4.43 0.70
CA HIS A 90 -24.92 -3.30 0.03
C HIS A 90 -24.21 -3.77 -1.23
N VAL A 91 -24.46 -3.06 -2.34
CA VAL A 91 -23.78 -3.23 -3.62
C VAL A 91 -23.22 -1.88 -4.04
N GLY A 92 -21.90 -1.75 -4.08
CA GLY A 92 -21.19 -0.59 -4.60
C GLY A 92 -20.67 -0.88 -6.00
N LEU A 93 -21.05 -0.07 -6.97
CA LEU A 93 -20.55 -0.12 -8.35
C LEU A 93 -19.73 1.13 -8.60
N TYR A 94 -18.61 0.99 -9.26
CA TYR A 94 -17.87 2.14 -9.77
C TYR A 94 -17.27 1.87 -11.15
N TYR A 95 -17.19 2.92 -11.95
CA TYR A 95 -16.56 2.90 -13.27
C TYR A 95 -15.90 4.25 -13.53
N SER A 96 -14.72 4.21 -14.08
CA SER A 96 -14.07 5.43 -14.60
C SER A 96 -13.37 5.13 -15.92
N VAL A 97 -13.28 6.17 -16.76
CA VAL A 97 -12.60 6.16 -18.05
C VAL A 97 -11.77 7.43 -18.17
N GLY A 98 -10.63 7.33 -18.83
CA GLY A 98 -9.74 8.47 -19.03
C GLY A 98 -8.87 8.32 -20.28
N SER A 99 -7.97 9.27 -20.41
CA SER A 99 -6.96 9.30 -21.48
C SER A 99 -6.18 7.98 -21.54
N ALA A 100 -5.56 7.69 -22.68
CA ALA A 100 -4.84 6.44 -22.95
C ALA A 100 -5.71 5.18 -22.77
N ASN A 101 -7.02 5.26 -23.06
CA ASN A 101 -8.01 4.21 -22.81
C ASN A 101 -7.97 3.66 -21.38
N SER A 102 -7.57 4.49 -20.41
CA SER A 102 -7.56 4.05 -19.04
C SER A 102 -8.98 3.81 -18.54
N GLN A 103 -9.21 2.64 -17.98
CA GLN A 103 -10.50 2.22 -17.45
C GLN A 103 -10.31 1.58 -16.09
N LYS A 104 -11.23 1.86 -15.18
CA LYS A 104 -11.31 1.19 -13.90
C LYS A 104 -12.76 0.85 -13.61
N ALA A 105 -13.04 -0.42 -13.40
CA ALA A 105 -14.35 -0.94 -13.02
C ALA A 105 -14.25 -1.68 -11.69
N GLY A 106 -15.29 -1.65 -10.89
CA GLY A 106 -15.32 -2.44 -9.67
C GLY A 106 -16.70 -2.62 -9.09
N LEU A 107 -16.78 -3.70 -8.32
CA LEU A 107 -17.94 -4.14 -7.59
C LEU A 107 -17.53 -4.40 -6.14
N ALA A 108 -18.25 -3.83 -5.20
CA ALA A 108 -18.19 -4.19 -3.78
C ALA A 108 -19.55 -4.73 -3.35
N TYR A 109 -19.57 -5.94 -2.83
CA TYR A 109 -20.77 -6.58 -2.29
C TYR A 109 -20.56 -6.89 -0.82
N THR A 110 -21.54 -6.58 0.00
CA THR A 110 -21.49 -6.84 1.44
C THR A 110 -22.88 -7.24 1.93
N GLN A 111 -22.98 -8.38 2.61
CA GLN A 111 -24.24 -8.87 3.14
C GLN A 111 -24.07 -9.57 4.48
N THR A 112 -24.99 -9.30 5.40
CA THR A 112 -25.22 -10.09 6.60
C THR A 112 -26.24 -11.17 6.28
N LEU A 113 -25.79 -12.42 6.09
CA LEU A 113 -26.65 -13.56 5.73
C LEU A 113 -27.56 -13.97 6.89
N THR A 114 -27.00 -13.95 8.09
CA THR A 114 -27.71 -14.18 9.37
C THR A 114 -27.05 -13.27 10.42
N PRO A 115 -27.65 -13.09 11.61
CA PRO A 115 -27.02 -12.31 12.69
C PRO A 115 -25.58 -12.77 13.05
N ASN A 116 -25.23 -13.98 12.65
CA ASN A 116 -23.95 -14.61 12.95
C ASN A 116 -23.09 -14.89 11.71
N GLN A 117 -23.52 -14.49 10.53
CA GLN A 117 -22.80 -14.76 9.28
C GLN A 117 -22.73 -13.53 8.41
N PHE A 118 -21.56 -13.26 7.91
CA PHE A 118 -21.23 -12.10 7.10
C PHE A 118 -20.44 -12.54 5.87
N VAL A 119 -20.74 -11.96 4.72
CA VAL A 119 -20.02 -12.13 3.46
C VAL A 119 -19.69 -10.77 2.86
N GLN A 120 -18.47 -10.62 2.42
CA GLN A 120 -18.00 -9.50 1.61
C GLN A 120 -17.28 -10.04 0.38
N MET A 121 -17.51 -9.40 -0.77
CA MET A 121 -16.83 -9.69 -2.01
C MET A 121 -16.46 -8.38 -2.69
N ASN A 122 -15.26 -8.26 -3.19
CA ASN A 122 -14.81 -7.13 -3.97
C ASN A 122 -14.16 -7.63 -5.26
N TYR A 123 -14.45 -6.93 -6.34
CA TYR A 123 -13.81 -7.13 -7.63
C TYR A 123 -13.40 -5.78 -8.19
N GLN A 124 -12.20 -5.70 -8.73
CA GLN A 124 -11.69 -4.54 -9.42
C GLN A 124 -10.93 -4.97 -10.67
N ARG A 125 -11.21 -4.31 -11.79
CA ARG A 125 -10.40 -4.39 -13.01
C ARG A 125 -9.88 -3.00 -13.35
N VAL A 126 -8.61 -2.95 -13.74
CA VAL A 126 -7.96 -1.75 -14.27
C VAL A 126 -7.32 -2.11 -15.59
N SER A 127 -7.50 -1.26 -16.59
CA SER A 127 -6.81 -1.39 -17.87
C SER A 127 -6.39 -0.02 -18.39
N SER A 128 -5.28 0.05 -19.10
CA SER A 128 -4.77 1.25 -19.76
C SER A 128 -3.85 0.86 -20.92
N ASN A 129 -3.87 1.62 -22.00
CA ASN A 129 -2.87 1.46 -23.06
C ASN A 129 -1.53 2.12 -22.69
N GLY A 130 -1.49 2.89 -21.58
CA GLY A 130 -0.33 3.66 -21.17
C GLY A 130 -0.13 4.97 -21.93
N ALA A 131 0.68 5.86 -21.39
CA ALA A 131 0.99 7.15 -22.02
C ALA A 131 2.11 7.06 -23.06
N MET A 132 2.91 6.00 -23.01
CA MET A 132 4.00 5.71 -23.96
C MET A 132 3.73 4.41 -24.71
N ARG A 133 4.38 4.25 -25.86
CA ARG A 133 4.40 2.96 -26.58
C ARG A 133 4.98 1.87 -25.65
N GLY A 134 4.40 0.67 -25.70
CA GLY A 134 4.86 -0.46 -24.87
C GLY A 134 4.65 -0.25 -23.36
N SER A 135 3.61 0.49 -22.95
CA SER A 135 3.34 0.80 -21.55
C SER A 135 1.93 0.44 -21.09
N SER A 136 1.34 -0.58 -21.70
CA SER A 136 0.00 -1.03 -21.32
C SER A 136 -0.04 -1.75 -19.99
N LEU A 137 -1.19 -1.68 -19.32
CA LEU A 137 -1.49 -2.38 -18.08
C LEU A 137 -2.87 -3.01 -18.14
N GLU A 138 -2.99 -4.24 -17.71
CA GLU A 138 -4.24 -4.87 -17.33
C GLU A 138 -4.05 -5.51 -15.94
N SER A 139 -4.96 -5.21 -15.00
CA SER A 139 -4.92 -5.77 -13.66
C SER A 139 -6.32 -6.15 -13.19
N ASN A 140 -6.43 -7.31 -12.55
CA ASN A 140 -7.65 -7.82 -11.94
C ASN A 140 -7.37 -8.14 -10.47
N HIS A 141 -8.24 -7.69 -9.60
CA HIS A 141 -8.23 -7.97 -8.18
C HIS A 141 -9.58 -8.52 -7.75
N PHE A 142 -9.58 -9.62 -7.02
CA PHE A 142 -10.78 -10.23 -6.48
C PHE A 142 -10.50 -10.71 -5.06
N ASP A 143 -11.34 -10.31 -4.12
CA ASP A 143 -11.29 -10.81 -2.76
C ASP A 143 -12.67 -11.18 -2.22
N VAL A 144 -12.69 -12.21 -1.41
CA VAL A 144 -13.88 -12.68 -0.69
C VAL A 144 -13.52 -12.88 0.77
N ALA A 145 -14.35 -12.35 1.65
CA ALA A 145 -14.28 -12.62 3.08
C ALA A 145 -15.61 -13.23 3.54
N HIS A 146 -15.54 -14.36 4.22
CA HIS A 146 -16.66 -14.97 4.91
C HIS A 146 -16.37 -15.08 6.40
N MET A 147 -17.30 -14.65 7.23
CA MET A 147 -17.15 -14.68 8.68
C MET A 147 -18.37 -15.34 9.31
N ILE A 148 -18.12 -16.28 10.22
CA ILE A 148 -19.12 -16.92 11.07
C ILE A 148 -18.76 -16.62 12.52
N ARG A 149 -19.77 -16.28 13.31
CA ARG A 149 -19.62 -16.02 14.72
C ARG A 149 -20.72 -16.68 15.52
N LYS A 150 -20.33 -17.52 16.44
CA LYS A 150 -21.21 -18.16 17.43
C LYS A 150 -20.70 -17.83 18.83
N GLN A 151 -21.44 -18.21 19.85
CA GLN A 151 -21.12 -17.88 21.24
C GLN A 151 -19.69 -18.24 21.68
N ARG A 152 -19.18 -19.41 21.24
CA ARG A 152 -17.83 -19.92 21.58
C ARG A 152 -16.91 -20.08 20.38
N TYR A 153 -17.41 -19.93 19.19
CA TYR A 153 -16.66 -20.18 17.97
C TYR A 153 -16.75 -18.98 17.02
N ALA A 154 -15.62 -18.59 16.46
CA ALA A 154 -15.58 -17.66 15.35
C ALA A 154 -14.65 -18.21 14.28
N SER A 155 -15.05 -18.04 13.03
CA SER A 155 -14.27 -18.43 11.87
C SER A 155 -14.30 -17.35 10.83
N GLN A 156 -13.17 -17.11 10.20
CA GLN A 156 -13.04 -16.18 9.10
C GLN A 156 -12.20 -16.81 8.01
N VAL A 157 -12.73 -16.82 6.80
CA VAL A 157 -12.01 -17.23 5.58
C VAL A 157 -11.84 -16.00 4.71
N ASN A 158 -10.64 -15.78 4.21
CA ASN A 158 -10.34 -14.79 3.18
C ASN A 158 -9.74 -15.51 2.00
N ILE A 159 -10.22 -15.18 0.80
CA ILE A 159 -9.65 -15.65 -0.47
C ILE A 159 -9.29 -14.41 -1.26
N LEU A 160 -8.09 -14.36 -1.77
CA LEU A 160 -7.57 -13.24 -2.53
C LEU A 160 -6.94 -13.75 -3.81
N PHE A 161 -7.29 -13.14 -4.92
CA PHE A 161 -6.66 -13.31 -6.20
C PHE A 161 -6.30 -11.96 -6.78
N GLU A 162 -5.08 -11.83 -7.28
CA GLU A 162 -4.64 -10.67 -8.06
C GLU A 162 -3.83 -11.12 -9.25
N GLY A 163 -4.10 -10.50 -10.39
CA GLY A 163 -3.36 -10.70 -11.62
C GLY A 163 -3.05 -9.37 -12.28
N SER A 164 -1.83 -9.20 -12.79
CA SER A 164 -1.48 -8.06 -13.62
C SER A 164 -0.61 -8.46 -14.79
N ASP A 165 -0.90 -7.85 -15.94
CA ASP A 165 -0.15 -7.96 -17.16
C ASP A 165 0.28 -6.55 -17.56
N ARG A 166 1.58 -6.34 -17.75
CA ARG A 166 2.17 -5.03 -18.03
C ARG A 166 3.13 -5.13 -19.20
N SER A 167 2.99 -4.23 -20.16
CA SER A 167 4.08 -3.98 -21.11
C SER A 167 5.08 -3.01 -20.49
N LEU A 168 6.36 -3.24 -20.70
CA LEU A 168 7.45 -2.49 -20.11
C LEU A 168 8.31 -1.88 -21.20
N SER A 169 8.16 -0.57 -21.44
CA SER A 169 8.84 0.13 -22.54
C SER A 169 10.36 0.25 -22.41
N GLY A 170 10.90 0.02 -21.21
CA GLY A 170 12.32 0.30 -20.91
C GLY A 170 12.67 1.79 -20.83
N GLY A 171 11.70 2.68 -21.08
CA GLY A 171 11.91 4.12 -21.20
C GLY A 171 12.05 4.57 -22.65
N LEU A 172 12.18 5.86 -22.86
CA LEU A 172 12.43 6.46 -24.17
C LEU A 172 13.84 6.16 -24.66
N LEU A 173 13.96 5.84 -25.92
CA LEU A 173 15.24 5.62 -26.58
C LEU A 173 15.96 6.96 -26.77
N GLY A 174 17.15 7.10 -26.19
CA GLY A 174 17.98 8.30 -26.27
C GLY A 174 17.61 9.41 -25.26
N ASP A 175 18.43 10.44 -25.24
CA ASP A 175 18.38 11.50 -24.22
C ASP A 175 17.38 12.62 -24.49
N THR A 176 16.82 12.68 -25.69
CA THR A 176 16.00 13.81 -26.12
C THR A 176 14.55 13.40 -26.33
N LEU A 177 13.69 13.92 -25.46
CA LEU A 177 12.27 14.00 -25.75
C LEU A 177 12.07 14.88 -26.99
N ASN A 178 11.49 14.29 -28.02
CA ASN A 178 11.13 15.03 -29.22
C ASN A 178 9.87 15.84 -28.90
N SER A 179 10.03 17.11 -28.53
CA SER A 179 8.96 18.00 -28.05
C SER A 179 7.82 18.22 -29.08
N GLY A 180 7.99 17.77 -30.31
CA GLY A 180 6.96 17.87 -31.37
C GLY A 180 6.07 16.66 -31.54
N PHE A 181 6.28 15.56 -30.81
CA PHE A 181 5.51 14.33 -30.96
C PHE A 181 4.91 13.84 -29.64
N ASP A 182 3.67 13.35 -29.70
CA ASP A 182 3.06 12.67 -28.57
C ASP A 182 3.93 11.48 -28.13
N LEU A 183 4.00 11.25 -26.82
CA LEU A 183 4.81 10.17 -26.20
C LEU A 183 4.53 8.79 -26.79
N ILE A 184 3.30 8.55 -27.26
CA ILE A 184 2.90 7.26 -27.85
C ILE A 184 3.61 6.96 -29.19
N PHE A 185 4.10 8.00 -29.89
CA PHE A 185 4.81 7.87 -31.15
C PHE A 185 6.34 7.92 -31.00
N GLN A 186 6.84 8.14 -29.79
CA GLN A 186 8.28 8.17 -29.56
C GLN A 186 8.85 6.75 -29.47
N SER A 187 10.09 6.60 -29.90
CA SER A 187 10.80 5.33 -29.81
C SER A 187 11.13 5.01 -28.35
N VAL A 188 10.94 3.77 -27.99
CA VAL A 188 11.21 3.23 -26.66
C VAL A 188 12.31 2.17 -26.74
N GLU A 189 13.01 1.94 -25.63
CA GLU A 189 14.08 0.94 -25.56
C GLU A 189 13.57 -0.47 -25.80
N ARG A 190 12.34 -0.77 -25.34
CA ARG A 190 11.72 -2.10 -25.44
C ARG A 190 10.31 -1.97 -25.98
N SER A 191 10.01 -2.67 -27.07
CA SER A 191 8.67 -2.57 -27.70
C SER A 191 7.73 -3.70 -27.29
N ASP A 192 8.24 -4.81 -26.82
CA ASP A 192 7.55 -6.09 -26.65
C ASP A 192 7.81 -6.79 -25.30
N ALA A 193 8.51 -6.11 -24.39
CA ALA A 193 8.72 -6.64 -23.04
C ALA A 193 7.41 -6.70 -22.26
N LEU A 194 7.11 -7.88 -21.71
CA LEU A 194 5.90 -8.19 -20.95
C LEU A 194 6.24 -8.70 -19.56
N LEU A 195 5.55 -8.17 -18.55
CA LEU A 195 5.62 -8.62 -17.19
C LEU A 195 4.26 -9.14 -16.74
N ASN A 196 4.18 -10.41 -16.40
CA ASN A 196 2.99 -11.03 -15.82
C ASN A 196 3.24 -11.31 -14.34
N LYS A 197 2.30 -10.91 -13.49
CA LYS A 197 2.28 -11.26 -12.07
C LYS A 197 0.95 -11.89 -11.71
N ARG A 198 0.98 -12.94 -10.89
CA ARG A 198 -0.21 -13.58 -10.35
C ARG A 198 0.02 -13.86 -8.88
N TYR A 199 -0.99 -13.58 -8.09
CA TYR A 199 -1.00 -13.85 -6.67
C TYR A 199 -2.32 -14.51 -6.28
N PHE A 200 -2.23 -15.54 -5.47
CA PHE A 200 -3.38 -16.21 -4.88
C PHE A 200 -3.11 -16.47 -3.40
N ALA A 201 -4.09 -16.22 -2.54
CA ALA A 201 -3.99 -16.52 -1.12
C ALA A 201 -5.32 -16.99 -0.54
N ILE A 202 -5.23 -17.90 0.41
CA ILE A 202 -6.32 -18.33 1.29
C ILE A 202 -5.82 -18.22 2.73
N ASP A 203 -6.54 -17.45 3.54
CA ASP A 203 -6.33 -17.35 4.98
C ASP A 203 -7.59 -17.83 5.69
N TRP A 204 -7.44 -18.80 6.59
CA TRP A 204 -8.55 -19.29 7.38
C TRP A 204 -8.24 -19.23 8.86
N THR A 205 -8.85 -18.33 9.58
CA THR A 205 -8.64 -18.15 11.02
C THR A 205 -9.84 -18.65 11.81
N ASN A 206 -9.58 -19.48 12.81
CA ASN A 206 -10.58 -20.06 13.68
C ASN A 206 -10.26 -19.76 15.14
N PHE A 207 -11.25 -19.39 15.91
CA PHE A 207 -11.17 -19.15 17.35
C PHE A 207 -12.17 -20.04 18.08
N LEU A 208 -11.70 -20.74 19.09
CA LEU A 208 -12.53 -21.53 19.99
C LEU A 208 -12.36 -21.02 21.42
N SER A 209 -13.41 -20.41 21.97
CA SER A 209 -13.41 -19.88 23.34
C SER A 209 -13.82 -20.96 24.34
N PHE A 210 -13.07 -21.08 25.43
CA PHE A 210 -13.39 -21.97 26.56
C PHE A 210 -14.46 -21.37 27.46
N THR A 211 -14.57 -20.05 27.49
CA THR A 211 -15.51 -19.33 28.34
C THR A 211 -16.73 -18.86 27.55
N LYS A 212 -17.88 -18.87 28.21
CA LYS A 212 -19.11 -18.23 27.71
C LYS A 212 -19.22 -16.76 28.14
N ASP A 213 -18.40 -16.35 29.10
CA ASP A 213 -18.42 -15.00 29.66
C ASP A 213 -18.09 -13.96 28.57
N SER A 214 -18.80 -12.86 28.59
CA SER A 214 -18.55 -11.72 27.69
C SER A 214 -17.37 -10.87 28.13
N LEU A 215 -17.04 -10.88 29.43
CA LEU A 215 -16.01 -10.01 30.02
C LEU A 215 -14.60 -10.61 29.91
N ILE A 216 -14.49 -11.94 30.03
CA ILE A 216 -13.23 -12.67 29.94
C ILE A 216 -13.38 -13.78 28.92
N LYS A 217 -12.62 -13.70 27.83
CA LYS A 217 -12.55 -14.73 26.82
C LYS A 217 -11.15 -15.31 26.75
N THR A 218 -11.09 -16.60 26.92
CA THR A 218 -9.85 -17.37 26.75
C THR A 218 -10.11 -18.53 25.81
N GLY A 219 -9.12 -18.92 25.06
CA GLY A 219 -9.27 -20.04 24.14
C GLY A 219 -8.05 -20.23 23.26
N ILE A 220 -8.24 -21.08 22.29
CA ILE A 220 -7.24 -21.39 21.27
C ILE A 220 -7.65 -20.83 19.92
N TYR A 221 -6.64 -20.54 19.10
CA TYR A 221 -6.87 -20.19 17.70
C TYR A 221 -5.98 -21.04 16.79
N LEU A 222 -6.48 -21.27 15.59
CA LEU A 222 -5.78 -21.91 14.51
C LEU A 222 -6.00 -21.10 13.23
N ALA A 223 -4.92 -20.72 12.57
CA ALA A 223 -4.95 -19.90 11.37
C ALA A 223 -4.10 -20.51 10.26
N PRO A 224 -4.58 -21.58 9.57
CA PRO A 224 -3.91 -22.09 8.38
C PRO A 224 -3.97 -21.07 7.25
N HIS A 225 -2.93 -21.06 6.43
CA HIS A 225 -2.85 -20.22 5.24
C HIS A 225 -2.13 -20.94 4.10
N TYR A 226 -2.44 -20.50 2.90
CA TYR A 226 -1.74 -20.84 1.68
C TYR A 226 -1.63 -19.60 0.82
N ASN A 227 -0.47 -19.34 0.26
CA ASN A 227 -0.31 -18.32 -0.78
C ASN A 227 0.68 -18.78 -1.83
N THR A 228 0.49 -18.28 -3.05
CA THR A 228 1.43 -18.47 -4.15
C THR A 228 1.51 -17.19 -4.95
N GLU A 229 2.71 -16.87 -5.37
CA GLU A 229 3.04 -15.73 -6.20
C GLU A 229 3.91 -16.19 -7.35
N THR A 230 3.57 -15.77 -8.57
CA THR A 230 4.36 -16.02 -9.77
C THR A 230 4.68 -14.72 -10.46
N ARG A 231 5.88 -14.64 -10.99
CA ARG A 231 6.35 -13.56 -11.84
C ARG A 231 6.99 -14.15 -13.09
N ARG A 232 6.60 -13.61 -14.24
CA ARG A 232 7.16 -13.95 -15.54
C ARG A 232 7.49 -12.67 -16.28
N PHE A 233 8.71 -12.53 -16.73
CA PHE A 233 9.14 -11.48 -17.64
C PHE A 233 9.50 -12.13 -18.97
N GLN A 234 9.00 -11.57 -20.08
CA GLN A 234 9.23 -12.06 -21.43
C GLN A 234 9.58 -10.89 -22.33
N GLU A 235 10.51 -11.11 -23.23
CA GLU A 235 10.92 -10.15 -24.24
C GLU A 235 11.45 -10.91 -25.45
N SER A 236 11.11 -10.45 -26.65
CA SER A 236 11.61 -10.97 -27.91
C SER A 236 12.29 -9.87 -28.73
N GLY A 237 13.13 -10.23 -29.69
CA GLY A 237 13.80 -9.28 -30.56
C GLY A 237 15.33 -9.32 -30.44
N ASP A 238 16.00 -8.20 -30.64
CA ASP A 238 17.46 -8.10 -30.64
C ASP A 238 18.01 -8.05 -29.19
N ILE A 239 18.05 -9.22 -28.56
CA ILE A 239 18.49 -9.42 -27.19
C ILE A 239 19.98 -9.09 -27.01
N ASP A 240 20.81 -9.38 -28.03
CA ASP A 240 22.25 -9.14 -27.98
C ASP A 240 22.57 -7.67 -27.79
N SER A 241 21.83 -6.78 -28.44
CA SER A 241 22.02 -5.33 -28.28
C SER A 241 21.62 -4.82 -26.90
N LEU A 242 20.66 -5.48 -26.25
CA LEU A 242 20.11 -5.06 -24.95
C LEU A 242 20.97 -5.53 -23.77
N TYR A 243 21.49 -6.75 -23.83
CA TYR A 243 22.14 -7.38 -22.69
C TYR A 243 23.66 -7.57 -22.85
N GLY A 244 24.19 -7.41 -24.07
CA GLY A 244 25.59 -7.60 -24.38
C GLY A 244 26.12 -9.04 -24.27
N ASN A 245 25.55 -9.83 -23.38
CA ASN A 245 25.72 -11.28 -23.24
C ASN A 245 24.36 -11.87 -22.81
N TYR A 246 24.07 -13.06 -23.24
CA TYR A 246 22.87 -13.80 -22.87
C TYR A 246 23.22 -15.14 -22.22
N ASN A 247 22.45 -15.50 -21.20
CA ASN A 247 22.67 -16.74 -20.45
C ASN A 247 21.75 -17.89 -20.91
N ILE A 248 20.61 -17.56 -21.53
CA ILE A 248 19.54 -18.51 -21.85
C ILE A 248 19.35 -18.62 -23.36
N ASP A 249 18.95 -17.53 -24.01
CA ASP A 249 18.63 -17.49 -25.44
C ASP A 249 18.96 -16.11 -26.03
N SER A 250 19.44 -16.10 -27.30
CA SER A 250 19.78 -14.88 -28.02
C SER A 250 18.59 -14.17 -28.65
N LEU A 251 17.44 -14.84 -28.77
CA LEU A 251 16.25 -14.33 -29.46
C LEU A 251 15.11 -14.01 -28.52
N GLU A 252 15.06 -14.67 -27.36
CA GLU A 252 14.00 -14.50 -26.37
C GLU A 252 14.54 -14.45 -24.96
N THR A 253 14.02 -13.53 -24.16
CA THR A 253 14.20 -13.52 -22.71
C THR A 253 12.97 -14.07 -22.04
N TYR A 254 13.18 -15.01 -21.11
CA TYR A 254 12.12 -15.62 -20.34
C TYR A 254 12.61 -15.79 -18.91
N ASP A 255 12.27 -14.82 -18.05
CA ASP A 255 12.61 -14.87 -16.64
C ASP A 255 11.38 -15.26 -15.85
N PHE A 256 11.52 -16.26 -15.01
CA PHE A 256 10.42 -16.79 -14.22
C PHE A 256 10.87 -17.03 -12.78
N TRP A 257 10.01 -16.70 -11.85
CA TRP A 257 10.08 -17.26 -10.53
C TRP A 257 8.67 -17.47 -9.94
N GLN A 258 8.58 -18.47 -9.11
CA GLN A 258 7.40 -18.79 -8.32
C GLN A 258 7.79 -18.96 -6.85
N ARG A 259 6.96 -18.43 -5.98
CA ARG A 259 7.07 -18.62 -4.53
C ARG A 259 5.74 -19.15 -4.03
N SER A 260 5.77 -20.22 -3.25
CA SER A 260 4.59 -20.77 -2.61
C SER A 260 4.83 -20.92 -1.11
N GLU A 261 3.83 -20.66 -0.30
CA GLU A 261 3.84 -20.86 1.13
C GLU A 261 2.60 -21.63 1.55
N VAL A 262 2.80 -22.70 2.29
CA VAL A 262 1.75 -23.39 3.04
C VAL A 262 2.12 -23.39 4.51
N GLY A 263 1.19 -23.02 5.37
CA GLY A 263 1.51 -22.94 6.79
C GLY A 263 0.30 -22.70 7.67
N GLY A 264 0.60 -22.36 8.90
CA GLY A 264 -0.43 -21.99 9.85
C GLY A 264 0.13 -21.49 11.17
N THR A 265 -0.70 -20.79 11.90
CA THR A 265 -0.42 -20.36 13.26
C THR A 265 -1.38 -21.05 14.21
N ALA A 266 -0.83 -21.67 15.25
CA ALA A 266 -1.61 -22.22 16.37
C ALA A 266 -1.23 -21.49 17.64
N GLY A 267 -2.21 -21.10 18.43
CA GLY A 267 -1.91 -20.33 19.62
C GLY A 267 -3.06 -20.21 20.60
N TYR A 268 -2.78 -19.44 21.62
CA TYR A 268 -3.70 -19.16 22.73
C TYR A 268 -4.05 -17.66 22.72
N PHE A 269 -5.30 -17.35 23.03
CA PHE A 269 -5.76 -15.99 23.22
C PHE A 269 -6.37 -15.77 24.62
N PHE A 270 -6.14 -14.60 25.13
CA PHE A 270 -6.74 -14.10 26.37
C PHE A 270 -7.20 -12.66 26.14
N HIS A 271 -8.49 -12.41 26.32
CA HIS A 271 -9.09 -11.11 26.09
C HIS A 271 -9.92 -10.70 27.29
N THR A 272 -9.71 -9.49 27.75
CA THR A 272 -10.51 -8.79 28.74
C THR A 272 -10.87 -7.40 28.22
N ASN A 273 -11.62 -6.64 28.99
CA ASN A 273 -11.91 -5.23 28.64
C ASN A 273 -10.65 -4.34 28.70
N LEU A 274 -9.64 -4.72 29.47
CA LEU A 274 -8.42 -3.92 29.67
C LEU A 274 -7.29 -4.34 28.73
N PHE A 275 -7.17 -5.63 28.45
CA PHE A 275 -6.12 -6.12 27.59
C PHE A 275 -6.52 -7.36 26.82
N SER A 276 -5.88 -7.52 25.69
CA SER A 276 -6.00 -8.65 24.79
C SER A 276 -4.60 -9.12 24.43
N ILE A 277 -4.34 -10.41 24.57
CA ILE A 277 -3.08 -11.05 24.19
C ILE A 277 -3.40 -12.25 23.33
N ASN A 278 -2.73 -12.35 22.17
CA ASN A 278 -2.66 -13.54 21.35
C ASN A 278 -1.19 -13.95 21.29
N GLY A 279 -0.90 -15.19 21.55
CA GLY A 279 0.45 -15.73 21.42
C GLY A 279 0.39 -17.11 20.79
N GLY A 280 1.35 -17.42 19.92
CA GLY A 280 1.34 -18.69 19.21
C GLY A 280 2.64 -19.00 18.49
N ILE A 281 2.62 -20.17 17.86
CA ILE A 281 3.70 -20.66 17.01
C ILE A 281 3.16 -20.65 15.58
N LYS A 282 3.88 -20.00 14.67
CA LYS A 282 3.69 -20.06 13.23
C LYS A 282 4.65 -21.08 12.65
N GLY A 283 4.15 -22.03 11.86
CA GLY A 283 4.95 -22.91 11.01
C GLY A 283 4.61 -22.62 9.55
N SER A 284 5.60 -22.46 8.70
CA SER A 284 5.43 -22.23 7.27
C SER A 284 6.46 -23.05 6.48
N TYR A 285 6.00 -23.72 5.46
CA TYR A 285 6.85 -24.34 4.46
C TYR A 285 6.83 -23.51 3.20
N TRP A 286 8.00 -23.10 2.75
CA TRP A 286 8.22 -22.24 1.59
C TRP A 286 8.88 -23.03 0.48
N GLU A 287 8.39 -22.82 -0.71
CA GLU A 287 9.02 -23.24 -1.96
C GLU A 287 9.31 -22.01 -2.81
N PHE A 288 10.49 -21.95 -3.33
CA PHE A 288 10.89 -20.96 -4.31
C PHE A 288 11.52 -21.67 -5.51
N ASP A 289 10.98 -21.41 -6.67
CA ASP A 289 11.40 -21.96 -7.94
C ASP A 289 11.71 -20.85 -8.92
N ASN A 290 12.82 -20.95 -9.61
CA ASN A 290 13.15 -20.16 -10.77
C ASN A 290 13.78 -21.07 -11.84
N LEU A 291 14.14 -20.53 -13.01
CA LEU A 291 14.62 -21.29 -14.16
C LEU A 291 15.84 -22.19 -13.88
N ASP A 292 16.63 -21.87 -12.88
CA ASP A 292 17.91 -22.55 -12.56
C ASP A 292 17.88 -23.30 -11.22
N THR A 293 17.08 -22.84 -10.28
CA THR A 293 17.16 -23.33 -8.91
C THR A 293 15.80 -23.53 -8.26
N PHE A 294 15.69 -24.65 -7.57
CA PHE A 294 14.62 -24.91 -6.60
C PHE A 294 15.20 -24.81 -5.19
N SER A 295 14.48 -24.16 -4.31
CA SER A 295 14.82 -24.13 -2.89
C SER A 295 13.56 -24.20 -2.04
N ASP A 296 13.63 -24.93 -0.95
CA ASP A 296 12.58 -25.05 0.04
C ASP A 296 13.11 -24.73 1.44
N THR A 297 12.22 -24.34 2.32
CA THR A 297 12.59 -24.01 3.70
C THR A 297 11.39 -24.17 4.61
N LEU A 298 11.57 -24.85 5.72
CA LEU A 298 10.64 -24.87 6.83
C LEU A 298 11.00 -23.76 7.82
N GLU A 299 10.07 -22.86 8.06
CA GLU A 299 10.22 -21.78 9.04
C GLU A 299 9.32 -22.02 10.24
N ILE A 300 9.86 -21.76 11.42
CA ILE A 300 9.11 -21.79 12.68
C ILE A 300 9.35 -20.48 13.40
N ALA A 301 8.27 -19.78 13.75
CA ALA A 301 8.34 -18.50 14.43
C ALA A 301 7.42 -18.46 15.65
N LEU A 302 7.86 -17.74 16.67
CA LEU A 302 6.97 -17.25 17.73
C LEU A 302 6.29 -15.98 17.25
N VAL A 303 4.99 -15.88 17.49
CA VAL A 303 4.20 -14.69 17.14
C VAL A 303 3.36 -14.23 18.32
N SER A 304 3.22 -12.93 18.47
CA SER A 304 2.38 -12.36 19.52
C SER A 304 1.77 -11.04 19.10
N ASP A 305 0.53 -10.82 19.55
CA ASP A 305 -0.19 -9.55 19.47
C ASP A 305 -0.69 -9.18 20.85
N ILE A 306 -0.52 -7.91 21.22
CA ILE A 306 -0.99 -7.38 22.50
C ILE A 306 -1.74 -6.06 22.28
N VAL A 307 -2.88 -5.92 22.95
CA VAL A 307 -3.60 -4.66 23.03
C VAL A 307 -3.88 -4.38 24.49
N VAL A 308 -3.50 -3.21 24.99
CA VAL A 308 -3.73 -2.76 26.36
C VAL A 308 -4.50 -1.44 26.33
N ALA A 309 -5.74 -1.45 26.78
CA ALA A 309 -6.58 -0.26 26.91
C ALA A 309 -6.50 0.22 28.37
N LEU A 310 -5.50 1.05 28.68
CA LEU A 310 -5.30 1.59 30.03
C LEU A 310 -6.42 2.53 30.46
N SER A 311 -7.06 3.19 29.49
CA SER A 311 -8.25 4.02 29.67
C SER A 311 -8.89 4.29 28.31
N ASP A 312 -10.06 4.93 28.27
CA ASP A 312 -10.69 5.41 27.03
C ASP A 312 -9.81 6.39 26.24
N LYS A 313 -8.77 6.92 26.90
CA LYS A 313 -7.85 7.90 26.32
C LYS A 313 -6.49 7.33 25.96
N LEU A 314 -6.12 6.17 26.50
CA LEU A 314 -4.78 5.60 26.35
C LEU A 314 -4.85 4.13 25.97
N GLU A 315 -4.40 3.82 24.76
CA GLU A 315 -4.35 2.47 24.21
C GLU A 315 -2.94 2.18 23.66
N LEU A 316 -2.41 1.02 24.02
CA LEU A 316 -1.16 0.48 23.48
C LEU A 316 -1.46 -0.78 22.66
N LYS A 317 -0.99 -0.84 21.45
CA LYS A 317 -0.98 -2.03 20.58
C LYS A 317 0.44 -2.44 20.30
N GLY A 318 0.74 -3.72 20.38
CA GLY A 318 2.05 -4.28 20.06
C GLY A 318 1.91 -5.55 19.25
N LYS A 319 2.86 -5.79 18.36
CA LYS A 319 3.01 -7.05 17.61
C LYS A 319 4.47 -7.45 17.63
N GLY A 320 4.73 -8.75 17.70
CA GLY A 320 6.07 -9.30 17.68
C GLY A 320 6.12 -10.63 16.97
N SER A 321 7.24 -10.88 16.29
CA SER A 321 7.59 -12.18 15.74
C SER A 321 9.09 -12.43 15.90
N TYR A 322 9.46 -13.70 16.05
CA TYR A 322 10.84 -14.15 16.11
C TYR A 322 10.97 -15.54 15.48
N ASN A 323 11.80 -15.67 14.45
CA ASN A 323 12.05 -16.93 13.76
C ASN A 323 13.05 -17.80 14.51
N LEU A 324 12.60 -19.00 14.89
CA LEU A 324 13.38 -20.00 15.63
C LEU A 324 14.12 -20.95 14.70
N ALA A 325 13.59 -21.19 13.50
CA ALA A 325 14.16 -22.09 12.51
C ALA A 325 13.87 -21.61 11.09
N GLY A 326 14.66 -22.08 10.12
CA GLY A 326 14.59 -21.65 8.71
C GLY A 326 15.32 -20.32 8.52
N ALA A 327 14.62 -19.23 8.66
CA ALA A 327 15.18 -17.87 8.68
C ALA A 327 15.58 -17.45 10.11
N PHE A 328 16.44 -18.22 10.76
CA PHE A 328 16.84 -18.00 12.14
C PHE A 328 17.36 -16.60 12.40
N GLY A 329 16.83 -15.94 13.44
CA GLY A 329 17.23 -14.59 13.83
C GLY A 329 16.42 -13.47 13.18
N GLU A 330 15.59 -13.76 12.16
CA GLU A 330 14.60 -12.79 11.72
C GLU A 330 13.65 -12.46 12.84
N LYS A 331 13.36 -11.20 12.99
CA LYS A 331 12.46 -10.71 14.03
C LYS A 331 11.75 -9.44 13.59
N SER A 332 10.57 -9.26 14.11
CA SER A 332 9.86 -7.99 13.99
C SER A 332 9.20 -7.62 15.31
N ILE A 333 9.22 -6.34 15.64
CA ILE A 333 8.46 -5.77 16.73
C ILE A 333 7.86 -4.45 16.26
N SER A 334 6.60 -4.24 16.56
CA SER A 334 5.95 -2.97 16.28
C SER A 334 5.03 -2.59 17.42
N GLY A 335 4.89 -1.29 17.65
CA GLY A 335 4.03 -0.75 18.69
C GLY A 335 3.35 0.53 18.25
N ILE A 336 2.10 0.69 18.68
CA ILE A 336 1.29 1.89 18.48
C ILE A 336 0.74 2.32 19.84
N LEU A 337 1.12 3.51 20.29
CA LEU A 337 0.56 4.15 21.47
C LEU A 337 -0.37 5.28 21.01
N SER A 338 -1.64 5.16 21.34
CA SER A 338 -2.67 6.15 21.05
C SER A 338 -3.04 6.89 22.33
N PHE A 339 -2.91 8.20 22.32
CA PHE A 339 -3.25 9.04 23.45
C PHE A 339 -4.21 10.16 23.03
N LYS A 340 -5.42 10.16 23.58
CA LYS A 340 -6.47 11.14 23.29
C LYS A 340 -6.51 12.20 24.38
N THR A 341 -6.13 13.44 24.06
CA THR A 341 -6.27 14.60 24.95
C THR A 341 -7.54 15.38 24.65
N ALA A 342 -7.83 16.43 25.41
CA ALA A 342 -8.93 17.35 25.11
C ALA A 342 -8.69 18.13 23.79
N PHE A 343 -7.44 18.41 23.44
CA PHE A 343 -7.06 19.30 22.34
C PHE A 343 -6.58 18.55 21.10
N ALA A 344 -6.01 17.36 21.27
CA ALA A 344 -5.43 16.59 20.18
C ALA A 344 -5.45 15.08 20.46
N ASP A 345 -5.46 14.29 19.38
CA ASP A 345 -5.14 12.87 19.41
C ASP A 345 -3.68 12.70 19.00
N LEU A 346 -2.91 12.04 19.86
CA LEU A 346 -1.50 11.73 19.64
C LEU A 346 -1.36 10.24 19.34
N LEU A 347 -0.61 9.93 18.28
CA LEU A 347 -0.29 8.57 17.87
C LEU A 347 1.23 8.43 17.77
N PHE A 348 1.80 7.53 18.55
CA PHE A 348 3.20 7.12 18.46
C PHE A 348 3.25 5.76 17.81
N ASN A 349 3.97 5.63 16.71
CA ASN A 349 4.17 4.38 16.00
C ASN A 349 5.66 4.10 15.93
N ALA A 350 6.09 2.94 16.41
CA ALA A 350 7.46 2.49 16.29
C ALA A 350 7.49 1.05 15.78
N SER A 351 8.44 0.74 14.91
CA SER A 351 8.69 -0.61 14.46
C SER A 351 10.18 -0.84 14.24
N TYR A 352 10.58 -2.07 14.49
CA TYR A 352 11.89 -2.60 14.19
C TYR A 352 11.73 -3.98 13.56
N SER A 353 12.49 -4.26 12.50
CA SER A 353 12.54 -5.59 11.90
C SER A 353 13.93 -5.90 11.37
N ASP A 354 14.32 -7.16 11.54
CA ASP A 354 15.45 -7.78 10.87
C ASP A 354 14.91 -8.90 9.97
N SER A 355 15.27 -8.90 8.70
CA SER A 355 14.87 -9.94 7.75
C SER A 355 16.00 -10.22 6.77
N TYR A 356 16.08 -11.44 6.28
CA TYR A 356 16.97 -11.75 5.16
C TYR A 356 16.45 -11.12 3.87
N PRO A 357 17.35 -10.85 2.90
CA PRO A 357 16.93 -10.50 1.53
C PRO A 357 16.05 -11.59 0.94
N MET A 358 15.11 -11.20 0.08
CA MET A 358 14.21 -12.11 -0.62
C MET A 358 14.96 -13.13 -1.47
N ASN A 359 14.36 -14.30 -1.73
CA ASN A 359 15.02 -15.36 -2.49
C ASN A 359 15.50 -14.91 -3.87
N TYR A 360 14.67 -14.16 -4.62
CA TYR A 360 15.05 -13.60 -5.92
C TYR A 360 16.17 -12.54 -5.84
N GLN A 361 16.34 -11.86 -4.71
CA GLN A 361 17.47 -10.94 -4.48
C GLN A 361 18.75 -11.69 -4.17
N ARG A 362 18.64 -12.86 -3.57
CA ARG A 362 19.81 -13.69 -3.19
C ARG A 362 20.29 -14.57 -4.33
N ARG A 363 19.37 -15.04 -5.16
CA ARG A 363 19.67 -15.96 -6.25
C ARG A 363 18.67 -15.72 -7.38
N SER A 364 19.18 -15.36 -8.52
CA SER A 364 18.37 -15.19 -9.71
C SER A 364 19.17 -15.54 -10.96
N TYR A 365 18.47 -16.07 -11.92
CA TYR A 365 18.99 -16.45 -13.20
C TYR A 365 18.06 -15.96 -14.29
N GLY A 366 18.58 -15.20 -15.20
CA GLY A 366 17.87 -14.62 -16.31
C GLY A 366 18.82 -14.33 -17.46
N ASN A 367 18.31 -13.86 -18.58
CA ASN A 367 19.10 -13.71 -19.79
C ASN A 367 20.25 -12.69 -19.63
N GLY A 368 19.97 -11.54 -19.05
CA GLY A 368 20.99 -10.50 -18.83
C GLY A 368 21.70 -10.56 -17.49
N TYR A 369 21.43 -11.56 -16.66
CA TYR A 369 22.02 -11.66 -15.32
C TYR A 369 22.05 -13.09 -14.78
N SER A 370 23.09 -13.38 -14.02
CA SER A 370 23.20 -14.61 -13.24
C SER A 370 23.97 -14.30 -11.97
N TYR A 371 23.35 -14.48 -10.82
CA TYR A 371 24.02 -14.28 -9.54
C TYR A 371 23.47 -15.22 -8.46
N SER A 372 24.36 -15.58 -7.56
CA SER A 372 24.05 -16.33 -6.35
C SER A 372 24.82 -15.71 -5.19
N TRP A 373 24.08 -15.28 -4.21
CA TRP A 373 24.60 -14.54 -3.07
C TRP A 373 24.71 -15.46 -1.86
N THR A 374 25.90 -15.74 -1.41
CA THR A 374 26.18 -16.67 -0.31
C THR A 374 26.24 -16.00 1.05
N ASP A 375 26.79 -14.79 1.11
CA ASP A 375 26.94 -14.03 2.34
C ASP A 375 25.69 -13.23 2.63
N ARG A 376 25.00 -13.60 3.71
CA ARG A 376 23.70 -13.06 4.07
C ARG A 376 23.84 -12.20 5.32
N THR A 377 23.65 -10.90 5.18
CA THR A 377 23.41 -10.03 6.32
C THR A 377 21.95 -9.69 6.44
N LEU A 378 21.45 -9.63 7.67
CA LEU A 378 20.07 -9.22 7.92
C LEU A 378 19.90 -7.74 7.51
N ILE A 379 18.80 -7.48 6.81
CA ILE A 379 18.34 -6.13 6.53
C ILE A 379 17.62 -5.64 7.77
N SER A 380 18.14 -4.58 8.40
CA SER A 380 17.51 -3.99 9.57
C SER A 380 16.72 -2.74 9.17
N ARG A 381 15.47 -2.68 9.60
CA ARG A 381 14.58 -1.55 9.37
C ARG A 381 14.08 -1.01 10.70
N THR A 382 14.28 0.28 10.93
CA THR A 382 13.75 0.99 12.09
C THR A 382 12.84 2.11 11.63
N LYS A 383 11.66 2.21 12.21
CA LYS A 383 10.73 3.32 12.00
C LYS A 383 10.25 3.83 13.35
N ALA A 384 10.24 5.15 13.51
CA ALA A 384 9.56 5.82 14.61
C ALA A 384 8.83 7.05 14.06
N GLU A 385 7.56 7.22 14.43
CA GLU A 385 6.73 8.31 13.95
C GLU A 385 5.78 8.79 15.04
N VAL A 386 5.66 10.09 15.20
CA VAL A 386 4.68 10.75 16.06
C VAL A 386 3.73 11.52 15.17
N THR A 387 2.44 11.29 15.34
CA THR A 387 1.38 12.05 14.66
C THR A 387 0.50 12.73 15.70
N ALA A 388 0.30 14.02 15.55
CA ALA A 388 -0.64 14.82 16.33
C ALA A 388 -1.79 15.29 15.42
N ARG A 389 -3.03 15.05 15.85
CA ARG A 389 -4.23 15.49 15.14
C ARG A 389 -5.04 16.40 16.07
N SER A 390 -5.17 17.67 15.69
CA SER A 390 -5.96 18.65 16.42
C SER A 390 -7.45 18.28 16.43
N LYS A 391 -8.12 18.51 17.56
CA LYS A 391 -9.59 18.44 17.70
C LYS A 391 -10.28 19.76 17.46
N ASN A 392 -9.53 20.79 17.12
CA ASN A 392 -10.10 22.09 16.79
C ASN A 392 -10.90 21.95 15.48
N ARG A 393 -12.22 22.18 15.56
CA ARG A 393 -13.12 22.09 14.40
C ARG A 393 -12.95 23.20 13.37
N PHE A 394 -12.33 24.33 13.76
CA PHE A 394 -12.11 25.48 12.85
C PHE A 394 -10.80 25.34 12.09
N ILE A 395 -9.79 24.77 12.74
CA ILE A 395 -8.47 24.55 12.16
C ILE A 395 -8.08 23.08 12.45
N PRO A 396 -8.67 22.11 11.73
CA PRO A 396 -8.24 20.73 11.81
C PRO A 396 -6.82 20.60 11.27
N LEU A 397 -5.85 20.46 12.16
CA LEU A 397 -4.44 20.34 11.83
C LEU A 397 -3.96 18.91 12.12
N GLN A 398 -3.18 18.37 11.22
CA GLN A 398 -2.43 17.14 11.48
C GLN A 398 -0.95 17.43 11.23
N ALA A 399 -0.12 17.12 12.21
CA ALA A 399 1.33 17.17 12.09
C ALA A 399 1.91 15.78 12.36
N SER A 400 2.91 15.37 11.58
CA SER A 400 3.68 14.16 11.88
C SER A 400 5.16 14.42 11.71
N ALA A 401 5.96 13.85 12.61
CA ALA A 401 7.40 13.83 12.55
C ALA A 401 7.87 12.37 12.69
N GLY A 402 8.83 11.98 11.88
CA GLY A 402 9.28 10.59 11.92
C GLY A 402 10.72 10.43 11.48
N PHE A 403 11.26 9.30 11.91
CA PHE A 403 12.58 8.80 11.58
C PHE A 403 12.46 7.42 10.96
N ARG A 404 13.23 7.15 9.92
CA ARG A 404 13.40 5.83 9.32
C ARG A 404 14.88 5.56 9.13
N ASN A 405 15.27 4.33 9.40
CA ASN A 405 16.62 3.87 9.14
C ASN A 405 16.59 2.49 8.49
N PHE A 406 17.37 2.33 7.43
CA PHE A 406 17.54 1.10 6.69
C PHE A 406 19.03 0.75 6.70
N ARG A 407 19.37 -0.43 7.17
CA ARG A 407 20.73 -0.95 7.15
C ARG A 407 20.79 -2.20 6.29
N ASN A 408 21.89 -2.36 5.57
CA ASN A 408 22.17 -3.50 4.72
C ASN A 408 21.04 -3.76 3.68
N SER A 409 20.37 -2.71 3.22
CA SER A 409 19.36 -2.86 2.16
C SER A 409 20.03 -3.28 0.86
N PRO A 410 19.49 -4.28 0.15
CA PRO A 410 20.04 -4.68 -1.13
C PRO A 410 19.73 -3.62 -2.20
N PHE A 411 20.71 -3.37 -3.07
CA PHE A 411 20.58 -2.56 -4.26
C PHE A 411 21.03 -3.33 -5.47
N PHE A 412 20.37 -3.12 -6.59
CA PHE A 412 20.76 -3.71 -7.85
C PHE A 412 21.78 -2.78 -8.54
N VAL A 413 22.99 -3.26 -8.74
CA VAL A 413 24.10 -2.52 -9.34
C VAL A 413 24.92 -3.50 -10.17
N ASN A 414 25.33 -3.10 -11.39
CA ASN A 414 26.13 -3.93 -12.29
C ASN A 414 25.54 -5.33 -12.51
N ASN A 415 24.24 -5.40 -12.81
CA ASN A 415 23.50 -6.62 -13.07
C ASN A 415 23.47 -7.63 -11.91
N SER A 416 23.71 -7.19 -10.68
CA SER A 416 23.58 -8.02 -9.48
C SER A 416 23.04 -7.25 -8.29
N TRP A 417 22.40 -7.97 -7.36
CA TRP A 417 22.04 -7.40 -6.07
C TRP A 417 23.24 -7.39 -5.13
N THR A 418 23.45 -6.29 -4.43
CA THR A 418 24.50 -6.14 -3.42
C THR A 418 23.99 -5.40 -2.19
N GLN A 419 24.55 -5.69 -1.01
CA GLN A 419 24.28 -4.94 0.24
C GLN A 419 25.35 -3.86 0.54
N ASP A 420 26.39 -3.77 -0.27
CA ASP A 420 27.56 -2.92 0.01
C ASP A 420 27.37 -1.47 -0.44
N ALA A 421 26.49 -1.22 -1.43
CA ALA A 421 26.37 0.08 -2.07
C ALA A 421 25.88 1.19 -1.12
N LEU A 422 24.98 0.88 -0.19
CA LEU A 422 24.43 1.82 0.78
C LEU A 422 24.18 1.11 2.12
N SER A 423 25.22 1.00 2.93
CA SER A 423 25.17 0.24 4.18
C SER A 423 24.22 0.82 5.24
N ASN A 424 23.92 2.11 5.18
CA ASN A 424 23.05 2.76 6.16
C ASN A 424 22.36 4.00 5.58
N LEU A 425 21.04 3.95 5.48
CA LEU A 425 20.20 5.05 5.02
C LEU A 425 19.33 5.55 6.18
N SER A 426 19.45 6.82 6.53
CA SER A 426 18.68 7.44 7.58
C SER A 426 17.89 8.62 7.05
N PHE A 427 16.62 8.68 7.41
CA PHE A 427 15.69 9.72 6.96
C PHE A 427 14.96 10.36 8.13
N LEU A 428 14.85 11.66 8.11
CA LEU A 428 13.97 12.42 8.96
C LEU A 428 12.90 13.06 8.10
N HIS A 429 11.66 13.06 8.56
CA HIS A 429 10.58 13.78 7.90
C HIS A 429 9.70 14.53 8.90
N LEU A 430 9.23 15.67 8.45
CA LEU A 430 8.20 16.46 9.11
C LEU A 430 7.10 16.74 8.09
N SER A 431 5.85 16.48 8.43
CA SER A 431 4.72 16.85 7.59
C SER A 431 3.64 17.55 8.40
N VAL A 432 3.04 18.56 7.80
CA VAL A 432 1.92 19.31 8.36
C VAL A 432 0.86 19.45 7.29
N ARG A 433 -0.39 19.18 7.64
CA ARG A 433 -1.54 19.43 6.79
C ARG A 433 -2.68 20.07 7.58
N ALA A 434 -3.45 20.93 6.92
CA ALA A 434 -4.65 21.54 7.48
C ALA A 434 -5.86 21.30 6.58
N ASP A 435 -7.06 21.28 7.16
CA ASP A 435 -8.33 21.22 6.43
C ASP A 435 -9.16 22.44 6.86
N LEU A 436 -8.96 23.56 6.17
CA LEU A 436 -9.60 24.84 6.49
C LEU A 436 -10.92 24.95 5.73
N LYS A 437 -12.01 25.31 6.43
CA LYS A 437 -13.34 25.48 5.84
C LYS A 437 -13.86 26.89 6.13
N LEU A 438 -14.16 27.64 5.08
CA LEU A 438 -14.72 28.98 5.10
C LEU A 438 -16.10 28.94 4.42
N GLY A 439 -17.12 28.61 5.20
CA GLY A 439 -18.47 28.41 4.67
C GLY A 439 -18.52 27.24 3.69
N LYS A 440 -18.72 27.52 2.42
CA LYS A 440 -18.74 26.52 1.33
C LYS A 440 -17.38 26.37 0.62
N PHE A 441 -16.40 27.14 1.00
CA PHE A 441 -15.06 27.03 0.44
C PHE A 441 -14.16 26.22 1.37
N PHE A 442 -13.22 25.49 0.78
CA PHE A 442 -12.22 24.75 1.52
C PHE A 442 -10.82 25.09 0.99
N PHE A 443 -9.85 24.99 1.87
CA PHE A 443 -8.43 25.08 1.56
C PHE A 443 -7.66 24.04 2.38
N GLN A 444 -6.97 23.14 1.70
CA GLN A 444 -6.28 21.98 2.28
C GLN A 444 -4.79 22.02 1.93
N PRO A 445 -3.99 22.85 2.60
CA PRO A 445 -2.55 22.87 2.39
C PRO A 445 -1.88 21.70 3.11
N ALA A 446 -0.81 21.19 2.50
CA ALA A 446 0.09 20.25 3.13
C ALA A 446 1.55 20.59 2.75
N ILE A 447 2.43 20.46 3.72
CA ILE A 447 3.88 20.59 3.55
C ILE A 447 4.56 19.35 4.11
N ARG A 448 5.55 18.85 3.41
CA ARG A 448 6.47 17.83 3.89
C ARG A 448 7.90 18.29 3.66
N VAL A 449 8.68 18.21 4.71
CA VAL A 449 10.14 18.41 4.68
C VAL A 449 10.80 17.10 5.05
N GLN A 450 11.81 16.70 4.32
CA GLN A 450 12.55 15.47 4.61
C GLN A 450 14.04 15.65 4.32
N SER A 451 14.87 14.90 5.01
CA SER A 451 16.32 14.96 4.86
C SER A 451 16.90 13.55 4.84
N GLY A 452 18.08 13.41 4.29
CA GLY A 452 18.88 12.21 4.43
C GLY A 452 19.29 11.53 3.13
N PHE A 453 18.71 11.86 1.98
CA PHE A 453 19.05 11.18 0.74
C PHE A 453 18.70 12.00 -0.51
N GLU A 454 19.62 12.10 -1.46
CA GLU A 454 19.48 12.93 -2.66
C GLU A 454 18.42 12.46 -3.67
N TYR A 455 18.05 11.17 -3.62
CA TYR A 455 17.01 10.59 -4.48
C TYR A 455 15.57 10.87 -3.99
N VAL A 456 15.43 11.69 -2.97
CA VAL A 456 14.12 12.07 -2.40
C VAL A 456 14.06 13.58 -2.26
N PRO A 457 12.99 14.26 -2.75
CA PRO A 457 12.89 15.71 -2.63
C PRO A 457 12.88 16.16 -1.17
N SER A 458 13.69 17.15 -0.85
CA SER A 458 13.78 17.70 0.51
C SER A 458 12.53 18.47 0.93
N LEU A 459 11.80 19.04 -0.03
CA LEU A 459 10.57 19.79 0.19
C LEU A 459 9.47 19.32 -0.77
N GLN A 460 8.29 19.08 -0.22
CA GLN A 460 7.07 18.83 -0.96
C GLN A 460 5.97 19.75 -0.45
N LEU A 461 5.33 20.46 -1.34
CA LEU A 461 4.16 21.27 -1.06
C LEU A 461 2.96 20.70 -1.81
N PHE A 462 1.82 20.67 -1.17
CA PHE A 462 0.56 20.30 -1.79
C PHE A 462 -0.54 21.23 -1.31
N GLY A 463 -1.45 21.60 -2.20
CA GLY A 463 -2.58 22.42 -1.86
C GLY A 463 -3.81 22.05 -2.67
N ARG A 464 -4.96 22.06 -2.01
CA ARG A 464 -6.25 21.87 -2.64
C ARG A 464 -7.18 23.00 -2.21
N VAL A 465 -7.79 23.67 -3.15
CA VAL A 465 -8.73 24.78 -2.90
C VAL A 465 -9.97 24.60 -3.75
N GLY A 466 -11.13 24.90 -3.20
CA GLY A 466 -12.36 24.78 -3.98
C GLY A 466 -13.62 25.08 -3.20
N PHE A 467 -14.72 24.85 -3.89
CA PHE A 467 -16.09 24.96 -3.38
C PHE A 467 -16.59 23.57 -3.00
N ASN A 468 -17.31 23.47 -1.88
CA ASN A 468 -17.97 22.25 -1.44
C ASN A 468 -19.34 22.59 -0.84
N GLY A 469 -20.40 22.27 -1.56
CA GLY A 469 -21.77 22.61 -1.12
C GLY A 469 -22.85 22.28 -2.12
N TYR A 470 -24.09 22.52 -1.73
CA TYR A 470 -25.21 22.34 -2.62
C TYR A 470 -25.31 23.46 -3.66
N LEU A 471 -25.46 23.08 -4.94
CA LEU A 471 -25.58 24.05 -6.05
C LEU A 471 -26.96 24.72 -6.10
N PHE A 472 -28.03 24.01 -5.70
CA PHE A 472 -29.40 24.51 -5.80
C PHE A 472 -30.08 24.62 -4.43
N LYS A 473 -31.08 25.50 -4.35
CA LYS A 473 -31.90 25.68 -3.13
C LYS A 473 -32.57 24.40 -2.65
N ALA A 474 -32.92 23.50 -3.57
CA ALA A 474 -33.54 22.19 -3.28
C ALA A 474 -32.59 21.21 -2.57
N LYS A 475 -31.29 21.54 -2.44
CA LYS A 475 -30.25 20.75 -1.75
C LYS A 475 -30.18 19.28 -2.19
N LYS A 476 -30.49 19.00 -3.46
CA LYS A 476 -30.44 17.65 -4.03
C LYS A 476 -29.08 17.32 -4.63
N LEU A 477 -28.46 18.29 -5.33
CA LEU A 477 -27.16 18.13 -5.97
C LEU A 477 -26.08 18.78 -5.11
N HIS A 478 -25.23 17.95 -4.54
CA HIS A 478 -24.01 18.38 -3.85
C HIS A 478 -22.83 18.41 -4.83
N ALA A 479 -22.01 19.44 -4.79
CA ALA A 479 -20.86 19.57 -5.67
C ALA A 479 -19.59 19.92 -4.87
N ALA A 480 -18.48 19.38 -5.29
CA ALA A 480 -17.14 19.78 -4.89
C ALA A 480 -16.35 20.10 -6.17
N ILE A 481 -15.95 21.36 -6.34
CA ILE A 481 -15.26 21.84 -7.54
C ILE A 481 -14.03 22.60 -7.07
N GLY A 482 -12.87 22.33 -7.66
CA GLY A 482 -11.65 22.95 -7.19
C GLY A 482 -10.43 22.70 -8.04
N VAL A 483 -9.33 23.19 -7.51
CA VAL A 483 -7.99 23.06 -8.08
C VAL A 483 -7.10 22.39 -7.05
N GLU A 484 -6.24 21.51 -7.51
CA GLU A 484 -5.16 20.89 -6.74
C GLU A 484 -3.83 21.31 -7.34
N GLY A 485 -2.87 21.62 -6.49
CA GLY A 485 -1.52 21.95 -6.91
C GLY A 485 -0.49 21.24 -6.05
N GLY A 486 0.64 20.92 -6.64
CA GLY A 486 1.77 20.30 -5.97
C GLY A 486 3.09 20.89 -6.44
N TYR A 487 4.08 20.87 -5.58
CA TYR A 487 5.46 21.25 -5.89
C TYR A 487 6.41 20.35 -5.10
N CYS A 488 7.48 19.90 -5.73
CA CYS A 488 8.59 19.27 -5.04
C CYS A 488 9.92 19.90 -5.46
N SER A 489 10.85 19.98 -4.51
CA SER A 489 12.22 20.42 -4.81
C SER A 489 12.91 19.44 -5.76
N ALA A 490 13.95 19.88 -6.43
CA ALA A 490 14.78 19.01 -7.26
C ALA A 490 15.36 17.84 -6.45
N TYR A 491 15.50 16.68 -7.08
CA TYR A 491 16.10 15.47 -6.52
C TYR A 491 16.69 14.60 -7.64
N THR A 492 17.63 13.73 -7.29
CA THR A 492 18.23 12.79 -8.23
C THR A 492 17.20 11.73 -8.62
N LEU A 493 17.05 11.44 -9.92
CA LEU A 493 16.14 10.41 -10.39
C LEU A 493 16.70 9.01 -10.06
N LEU A 494 15.80 8.07 -9.89
CA LEU A 494 16.13 6.65 -9.93
C LEU A 494 16.09 6.16 -11.37
N ASP A 495 16.87 5.14 -11.66
CA ASP A 495 16.71 4.36 -12.87
C ASP A 495 15.71 3.22 -12.64
N TYR A 496 15.15 2.66 -13.70
CA TYR A 496 14.20 1.56 -13.61
C TYR A 496 14.64 0.40 -14.50
N VAL A 497 14.81 -0.77 -13.90
CA VAL A 497 15.20 -1.99 -14.58
C VAL A 497 13.97 -2.86 -14.85
N PRO A 498 13.44 -2.91 -16.09
CA PRO A 498 12.21 -3.62 -16.44
C PRO A 498 12.24 -5.11 -16.10
N MET A 499 13.33 -5.80 -16.41
CA MET A 499 13.47 -7.23 -16.14
C MET A 499 13.42 -7.56 -14.64
N MET A 500 13.82 -6.63 -13.76
CA MET A 500 13.75 -6.78 -12.32
C MET A 500 12.48 -6.17 -11.72
N ASP A 501 11.75 -5.35 -12.49
CA ASP A 501 10.63 -4.53 -12.01
C ASP A 501 11.04 -3.71 -10.76
N ALA A 502 12.22 -3.13 -10.80
CA ALA A 502 12.83 -2.45 -9.67
C ALA A 502 13.43 -1.11 -10.04
N TYR A 503 13.30 -0.17 -9.10
CA TYR A 503 14.06 1.06 -9.12
C TYR A 503 15.47 0.81 -8.58
N VAL A 504 16.45 1.38 -9.28
CA VAL A 504 17.86 1.25 -8.94
C VAL A 504 18.51 2.63 -8.87
N LEU A 505 19.65 2.70 -8.20
CA LEU A 505 20.47 3.93 -8.20
C LEU A 505 21.05 4.13 -9.59
N GLN A 506 21.06 5.37 -10.06
CA GLN A 506 21.75 5.69 -11.30
C GLN A 506 23.23 5.30 -11.23
N THR A 507 23.69 4.59 -12.23
CA THR A 507 25.12 4.42 -12.47
C THR A 507 25.60 5.65 -13.24
N PRO A 508 26.66 6.37 -12.78
CA PRO A 508 27.19 7.51 -13.51
C PRO A 508 27.63 7.06 -14.92
N GLY A 509 26.85 7.42 -15.92
CA GLY A 509 27.13 7.17 -17.33
C GLY A 509 27.83 8.35 -17.99
N ILE A 510 28.03 8.27 -19.32
CA ILE A 510 28.62 9.34 -20.13
C ILE A 510 27.79 10.62 -20.06
N SER A 511 26.48 10.52 -19.85
CA SER A 511 25.52 11.63 -19.76
C SER A 511 25.43 12.30 -18.38
N GLY A 512 26.17 11.83 -17.37
CA GLY A 512 26.07 12.32 -15.99
C GLY A 512 24.84 11.80 -15.24
N ILE A 513 24.66 12.27 -14.00
CA ILE A 513 23.52 11.94 -13.16
C ILE A 513 22.34 12.84 -13.52
N ARG A 514 21.18 12.27 -13.77
CA ARG A 514 19.95 13.01 -14.09
C ARG A 514 19.17 13.34 -12.83
N SER A 515 18.60 14.54 -12.84
CA SER A 515 17.79 15.04 -11.73
C SER A 515 16.42 15.49 -12.23
N TYR A 516 15.41 15.30 -11.38
CA TYR A 516 14.11 15.93 -11.54
C TYR A 516 14.27 17.43 -11.33
N SER A 517 13.87 18.26 -12.30
CA SER A 517 13.79 19.70 -12.12
C SER A 517 12.50 20.04 -11.35
N SER A 518 12.60 20.98 -10.40
CA SER A 518 11.45 21.40 -9.61
C SER A 518 10.37 22.02 -10.51
N MET A 519 9.21 21.39 -10.60
CA MET A 519 8.09 21.84 -11.42
C MET A 519 6.78 21.75 -10.63
N PRO A 520 5.92 22.77 -10.66
CA PRO A 520 4.61 22.68 -10.07
C PRO A 520 3.73 21.69 -10.85
N LYS A 521 2.88 20.95 -10.16
CA LYS A 521 1.81 20.12 -10.74
C LYS A 521 0.47 20.80 -10.51
N LEU A 522 -0.41 20.73 -11.51
CA LEU A 522 -1.71 21.38 -11.47
C LEU A 522 -2.81 20.47 -12.01
N HIS A 523 -3.88 20.32 -11.22
CA HIS A 523 -5.06 19.54 -11.58
C HIS A 523 -6.33 20.33 -11.28
N VAL A 524 -7.38 20.11 -12.06
CA VAL A 524 -8.73 20.65 -11.82
C VAL A 524 -9.68 19.49 -11.65
N PHE A 525 -10.62 19.60 -10.74
CA PHE A 525 -11.62 18.59 -10.51
C PHE A 525 -13.01 19.16 -10.27
N ALA A 526 -14.01 18.41 -10.67
CA ALA A 526 -15.41 18.64 -10.35
C ALA A 526 -16.05 17.30 -9.96
N GLN A 527 -16.67 17.26 -8.81
CA GLN A 527 -17.32 16.08 -8.26
C GLN A 527 -18.77 16.43 -7.89
N PHE A 528 -19.70 15.55 -8.20
CA PHE A 528 -21.11 15.75 -7.97
C PHE A 528 -21.71 14.53 -7.28
N GLU A 529 -22.70 14.76 -6.41
CA GLU A 529 -23.40 13.74 -5.67
C GLU A 529 -24.92 14.01 -5.73
N LEU A 530 -25.68 13.01 -6.19
CA LEU A 530 -27.13 13.03 -6.24
C LEU A 530 -27.67 11.74 -5.60
N GLY A 531 -28.08 11.82 -4.34
CA GLY A 531 -28.49 10.64 -3.57
C GLY A 531 -27.32 9.66 -3.42
N PHE A 532 -27.46 8.46 -3.95
CA PHE A 532 -26.44 7.41 -3.92
C PHE A 532 -25.52 7.38 -5.16
N LEU A 533 -25.80 8.23 -6.14
CA LEU A 533 -25.02 8.35 -7.35
C LEU A 533 -24.01 9.49 -7.22
N ARG A 534 -22.76 9.22 -7.54
CA ARG A 534 -21.68 10.19 -7.60
C ARG A 534 -21.00 10.11 -8.95
N TRP A 535 -20.59 11.25 -9.51
CA TRP A 535 -19.75 11.30 -10.70
C TRP A 535 -18.72 12.39 -10.56
N PHE A 536 -17.63 12.25 -11.28
CA PHE A 536 -16.57 13.23 -11.29
C PHE A 536 -15.99 13.44 -12.68
N LEU A 537 -15.43 14.62 -12.87
CA LEU A 537 -14.54 15.02 -13.96
C LEU A 537 -13.24 15.50 -13.35
N ARG A 538 -12.11 15.06 -13.89
CA ARG A 538 -10.80 15.50 -13.48
C ARG A 538 -9.92 15.75 -14.70
N VAL A 539 -9.18 16.88 -14.69
CA VAL A 539 -8.14 17.21 -15.66
C VAL A 539 -6.84 17.30 -14.89
N GLU A 540 -5.90 16.45 -15.23
CA GLU A 540 -4.63 16.27 -14.52
C GLU A 540 -3.45 16.73 -15.37
N ASN A 541 -2.34 17.11 -14.72
CA ASN A 541 -1.09 17.52 -15.35
C ASN A 541 -1.29 18.66 -16.37
N ILE A 542 -2.07 19.67 -15.99
CA ILE A 542 -2.38 20.82 -16.86
C ILE A 542 -1.10 21.60 -17.18
N GLU A 543 -0.15 21.62 -16.24
CA GLU A 543 1.15 22.24 -16.43
C GLU A 543 1.92 21.67 -17.62
N GLN A 544 1.75 20.38 -17.94
CA GLN A 544 2.41 19.73 -19.09
C GLN A 544 1.95 20.31 -20.45
N ALA A 545 0.76 20.91 -20.48
CA ALA A 545 0.27 21.60 -21.67
C ALA A 545 0.70 23.10 -21.73
N LEU A 546 1.24 23.63 -20.64
CA LEU A 546 1.60 25.03 -20.49
C LEU A 546 3.11 25.29 -20.49
N ILE A 547 3.91 24.29 -20.18
CA ILE A 547 5.36 24.37 -20.00
C ILE A 547 6.01 23.37 -20.97
N GLU A 548 6.92 23.83 -21.80
CA GLU A 548 7.60 23.02 -22.80
C GLU A 548 8.69 22.09 -22.20
N ASP A 549 9.11 22.34 -20.96
CA ASP A 549 10.10 21.52 -20.28
C ASP A 549 9.52 20.15 -19.91
N VAL A 550 10.14 19.09 -20.39
CA VAL A 550 9.73 17.74 -20.11
C VAL A 550 10.53 17.16 -18.95
N ASN A 551 9.90 17.08 -17.78
CA ASN A 551 10.44 16.38 -16.64
C ASN A 551 10.30 14.86 -16.78
N GLN A 552 11.14 14.11 -16.08
CA GLN A 552 11.10 12.67 -16.00
C GLN A 552 10.77 12.23 -14.57
N GLU A 553 10.01 11.15 -14.42
CA GLU A 553 9.71 10.52 -13.12
C GLU A 553 10.79 9.51 -12.71
N ALA A 554 11.39 8.85 -13.69
CA ALA A 554 12.60 8.04 -13.61
C ALA A 554 13.40 8.24 -14.90
N VAL A 555 14.63 7.80 -14.93
CA VAL A 555 15.49 7.94 -16.12
C VAL A 555 14.80 7.30 -17.33
N GLY A 556 14.62 8.08 -18.41
CA GLY A 556 13.92 7.64 -19.62
C GLY A 556 12.38 7.64 -19.53
N TYR A 557 11.78 7.93 -18.38
CA TYR A 557 10.34 7.93 -18.18
C TYR A 557 9.81 9.36 -17.93
N PRO A 558 9.26 9.99 -18.96
CA PRO A 558 8.72 11.35 -18.83
C PRO A 558 7.48 11.36 -17.93
N VAL A 559 7.23 12.52 -17.33
CA VAL A 559 5.98 12.81 -16.63
C VAL A 559 4.82 12.62 -17.60
N VAL A 560 3.76 11.98 -17.12
CA VAL A 560 2.55 11.72 -17.91
C VAL A 560 1.95 13.05 -18.41
N PRO A 561 1.59 13.17 -19.70
CA PRO A 561 1.00 14.38 -20.26
C PRO A 561 -0.36 14.71 -19.67
N LEU A 562 -0.97 15.81 -20.11
CA LEU A 562 -2.34 16.19 -19.71
C LEU A 562 -3.30 15.00 -19.87
N GLN A 563 -4.06 14.73 -18.81
CA GLN A 563 -5.02 13.63 -18.73
C GLN A 563 -6.41 14.15 -18.42
N ILE A 564 -7.42 13.58 -19.06
CA ILE A 564 -8.83 13.83 -18.73
C ILE A 564 -9.42 12.52 -18.23
N ARG A 565 -10.15 12.59 -17.12
CA ARG A 565 -10.79 11.43 -16.51
C ARG A 565 -12.21 11.73 -16.06
N LEU A 566 -13.09 10.77 -16.36
CA LEU A 566 -14.50 10.77 -15.95
C LEU A 566 -14.76 9.51 -15.13
N GLY A 567 -15.64 9.60 -14.15
CA GLY A 567 -16.04 8.41 -13.43
C GLY A 567 -17.37 8.57 -12.73
N LEU A 568 -17.91 7.40 -12.38
CA LEU A 568 -19.17 7.30 -11.67
C LEU A 568 -19.08 6.22 -10.58
N SER A 569 -19.78 6.43 -9.47
CA SER A 569 -19.93 5.46 -8.40
C SER A 569 -21.38 5.44 -7.94
N TRP A 570 -21.92 4.25 -7.72
CA TRP A 570 -23.30 4.05 -7.30
C TRP A 570 -23.37 3.05 -6.14
N ASP A 571 -23.89 3.50 -5.00
CA ASP A 571 -24.15 2.67 -3.83
C ASP A 571 -25.61 2.27 -3.77
N LEU A 572 -25.90 0.97 -3.80
CA LEU A 572 -27.23 0.40 -3.73
C LEU A 572 -27.40 -0.32 -2.38
N PHE A 573 -28.54 -0.11 -1.73
CA PHE A 573 -28.90 -0.75 -0.48
C PHE A 573 -30.28 -1.42 -0.63
N ASN A 574 -30.39 -2.67 -0.16
CA ASN A 574 -31.61 -3.46 -0.19
C ASN A 574 -31.88 -4.13 1.16
#